data_400ccc1fe59629569e6c9f300557cbc7
#
_entry.id   400ccc1fe59629569e6c9f300557cbc7
#
_cell.length_a   1.000
_cell.length_b   1.000
_cell.length_c   1.000
_cell.angle_alpha   90.00
_cell.angle_beta   90.00
_cell.angle_gamma   90.00
#
_symmetry.space_group_name_H-M   'P 1'
#
loop_
_entity.id
_entity.type
_entity.pdbx_description
1 polymer ?
#
loop_
_entity_poly.entity_id
_entity_poly.type
_entity_poly.pdbx_seq_one_letter_code
_entity_poly.pdbx_strand_id
1 'polypeptide(L)'
;SFNTEWDISTPLSNTWILQYENDWENGISDSSRVLDMSPHEMLQLIPNSEITPNLMQSEALENLQELRMKGKTKAILISATGTGKTFLSAFDVGKVDPQRCLYLAHREQILIRSAESFKTVLDLDDGEIGILSGNKKEFDRKFTFSTIQSMVLEKNLNTFDPSDFDYIII
;
A
#
# COMPACT_ATOMS: atom_id res chain seq x y z
N SER A 1 -4.30 -1.83 31.22
CA SER A 1 -3.62 -3.14 31.39
C SER A 1 -4.38 -4.17 30.57
N PHE A 2 -3.73 -5.15 29.98
CA PHE A 2 -4.35 -6.19 29.14
C PHE A 2 -5.58 -6.83 29.80
N ASN A 3 -5.53 -7.10 31.08
CA ASN A 3 -6.64 -7.67 31.85
C ASN A 3 -7.88 -6.76 31.93
N THR A 4 -7.68 -5.43 31.95
CA THR A 4 -8.80 -4.47 31.99
C THR A 4 -9.55 -4.40 30.65
N GLU A 5 -8.86 -4.56 29.54
CA GLU A 5 -9.50 -4.61 28.21
C GLU A 5 -10.23 -5.93 27.98
N TRP A 6 -9.72 -7.03 28.55
CA TRP A 6 -10.38 -8.33 28.49
C TRP A 6 -11.70 -8.36 29.27
N ASP A 7 -11.76 -7.71 30.42
CA ASP A 7 -12.95 -7.65 31.28
C ASP A 7 -14.11 -6.84 30.67
N ILE A 8 -13.82 -5.94 29.72
CA ILE A 8 -14.85 -5.17 28.99
C ILE A 8 -15.17 -5.73 27.61
N SER A 9 -14.51 -6.81 27.19
CA SER A 9 -14.78 -7.45 25.91
C SER A 9 -16.14 -8.13 25.91
N THR A 10 -16.90 -7.96 24.83
CA THR A 10 -18.17 -8.65 24.66
C THR A 10 -17.91 -10.08 24.19
N PRO A 11 -18.36 -11.14 24.92
CA PRO A 11 -18.19 -12.49 24.46
C PRO A 11 -18.94 -12.73 23.14
N LEU A 12 -18.33 -13.49 22.25
CA LEU A 12 -18.95 -13.87 20.98
C LEU A 12 -20.24 -14.66 21.26
N SER A 13 -21.32 -14.33 20.55
CA SER A 13 -22.57 -15.09 20.65
C SER A 13 -22.42 -16.47 20.02
N ASN A 14 -23.12 -17.46 20.57
CA ASN A 14 -23.17 -18.82 19.99
C ASN A 14 -23.64 -18.78 18.53
N THR A 15 -24.53 -17.86 18.17
CA THR A 15 -25.01 -17.67 16.81
C THR A 15 -23.89 -17.24 15.87
N TRP A 16 -23.03 -16.33 16.34
CA TRP A 16 -21.87 -15.88 15.56
C TRP A 16 -20.85 -17.00 15.36
N ILE A 17 -20.60 -17.80 16.42
CA ILE A 17 -19.67 -18.94 16.35
C ILE A 17 -20.18 -19.96 15.34
N LEU A 18 -21.46 -20.33 15.40
CA LEU A 18 -22.07 -21.28 14.46
C LEU A 18 -22.06 -20.77 13.01
N GLN A 19 -22.28 -19.48 12.82
CA GLN A 19 -22.19 -18.87 11.49
C GLN A 19 -20.74 -18.91 10.98
N TYR A 20 -19.77 -18.57 11.82
CA TYR A 20 -18.36 -18.64 11.47
C TYR A 20 -17.90 -20.07 11.13
N GLU A 21 -18.34 -21.08 11.92
CA GLU A 21 -18.06 -22.50 11.65
C GLU A 21 -18.66 -22.93 10.30
N ASN A 22 -19.91 -22.55 10.02
CA ASN A 22 -20.57 -22.86 8.75
C ASN A 22 -19.88 -22.18 7.56
N ASP A 23 -19.48 -20.92 7.71
CA ASP A 23 -18.75 -20.16 6.68
C ASP A 23 -17.35 -20.76 6.48
N TRP A 24 -16.71 -21.21 7.55
CA TRP A 24 -15.42 -21.91 7.52
C TRP A 24 -15.54 -23.27 6.81
N GLU A 25 -16.52 -24.09 7.16
CA GLU A 25 -16.74 -25.40 6.53
C GLU A 25 -17.08 -25.29 5.04
N ASN A 26 -17.85 -24.26 4.66
CA ASN A 26 -18.21 -24.01 3.26
C ASN A 26 -17.11 -23.28 2.47
N GLY A 27 -16.20 -22.58 3.14
CA GLY A 27 -15.09 -21.81 2.54
C GLY A 27 -13.75 -22.55 2.48
N ILE A 28 -13.60 -23.66 3.23
CA ILE A 28 -12.31 -24.37 3.39
C ILE A 28 -11.75 -24.93 2.07
N SER A 29 -12.56 -25.20 1.08
CA SER A 29 -12.03 -25.64 -0.23
C SER A 29 -11.21 -24.55 -0.96
N ASP A 30 -11.43 -23.28 -0.62
CA ASP A 30 -10.75 -22.14 -1.26
C ASP A 30 -9.78 -21.40 -0.32
N SER A 31 -9.89 -21.56 1.00
CA SER A 31 -9.09 -20.76 1.96
C SER A 31 -7.59 -21.08 1.92
N SER A 32 -7.20 -22.29 1.55
CA SER A 32 -5.78 -22.63 1.35
C SER A 32 -5.19 -21.92 0.12
N ARG A 33 -6.00 -21.62 -0.89
CA ARG A 33 -5.59 -20.82 -2.05
C ARG A 33 -5.51 -19.34 -1.71
N VAL A 34 -6.45 -18.82 -0.90
CA VAL A 34 -6.50 -17.41 -0.51
C VAL A 34 -5.27 -16.99 0.31
N LEU A 35 -4.70 -17.90 1.12
CA LEU A 35 -3.51 -17.62 1.92
C LEU A 35 -2.22 -17.43 1.10
N ASP A 36 -2.16 -18.05 -0.08
CA ASP A 36 -1.02 -17.94 -1.00
C ASP A 36 -1.25 -16.92 -2.14
N MET A 37 -2.44 -16.33 -2.22
CA MET A 37 -2.78 -15.37 -3.26
C MET A 37 -2.15 -14.01 -3.02
N SER A 38 -1.64 -13.41 -4.09
CA SER A 38 -1.24 -12.01 -4.07
C SER A 38 -2.45 -11.09 -3.85
N PRO A 39 -2.28 -9.88 -3.31
CA PRO A 39 -3.36 -8.90 -3.19
C PRO A 39 -4.12 -8.65 -4.51
N HIS A 40 -3.43 -8.74 -5.63
CA HIS A 40 -3.99 -8.61 -6.97
C HIS A 40 -4.95 -9.76 -7.31
N GLU A 41 -4.58 -11.00 -6.99
CA GLU A 41 -5.43 -12.18 -7.23
C GLU A 41 -6.66 -12.19 -6.33
N MET A 42 -6.53 -11.74 -5.06
CA MET A 42 -7.66 -11.57 -4.15
C MET A 42 -8.70 -10.57 -4.68
N LEU A 43 -8.24 -9.47 -5.30
CA LEU A 43 -9.12 -8.44 -5.85
C LEU A 43 -9.88 -8.91 -7.10
N GLN A 44 -9.34 -9.86 -7.87
CA GLN A 44 -10.02 -10.47 -9.02
C GLN A 44 -11.20 -11.37 -8.61
N LEU A 45 -11.21 -11.84 -7.36
CA LEU A 45 -12.34 -12.65 -6.81
C LEU A 45 -13.56 -11.82 -6.42
N ILE A 46 -13.42 -10.49 -6.34
CA ILE A 46 -14.51 -9.57 -6.00
C ILE A 46 -15.00 -8.92 -7.30
N PRO A 47 -16.12 -9.40 -7.89
CA PRO A 47 -16.61 -8.85 -9.15
C PRO A 47 -17.01 -7.38 -8.95
N ASN A 48 -16.38 -6.46 -9.69
CA ASN A 48 -16.73 -5.03 -9.79
C ASN A 48 -16.70 -4.20 -8.49
N SER A 49 -15.86 -4.51 -7.50
CA SER A 49 -15.64 -3.55 -6.41
C SER A 49 -14.59 -2.53 -6.84
N GLU A 50 -15.01 -1.29 -7.06
CA GLU A 50 -14.07 -0.16 -7.09
C GLU A 50 -13.27 -0.16 -5.79
N ILE A 51 -11.94 -0.15 -5.91
CA ILE A 51 -11.06 -0.07 -4.74
C ILE A 51 -11.17 1.34 -4.18
N THR A 52 -11.87 1.48 -3.07
CA THR A 52 -12.09 2.76 -2.41
C THR A 52 -11.42 2.82 -1.06
N PRO A 53 -10.98 4.00 -0.61
CA PRO A 53 -10.42 4.17 0.72
C PRO A 53 -11.45 3.80 1.79
N ASN A 54 -11.02 3.07 2.82
CA ASN A 54 -11.83 2.85 4.02
C ASN A 54 -11.91 4.15 4.86
N LEU A 55 -12.76 4.16 5.90
CA LEU A 55 -13.00 5.34 6.73
C LEU A 55 -11.71 5.95 7.29
N MET A 56 -10.81 5.13 7.84
CA MET A 56 -9.54 5.58 8.40
C MET A 56 -8.58 6.13 7.32
N GLN A 57 -8.58 5.52 6.15
CA GLN A 57 -7.79 6.00 5.02
C GLN A 57 -8.34 7.32 4.48
N SER A 58 -9.68 7.47 4.43
CA SER A 58 -10.32 8.72 4.02
C SER A 58 -9.96 9.88 4.95
N GLU A 59 -10.03 9.68 6.26
CA GLU A 59 -9.61 10.67 7.26
C GLU A 59 -8.13 11.04 7.12
N ALA A 60 -7.26 10.06 6.92
CA ALA A 60 -5.84 10.31 6.71
C ALA A 60 -5.57 11.11 5.43
N LEU A 61 -6.30 10.82 4.34
CA LEU A 61 -6.19 11.54 3.07
C LEU A 61 -6.67 13.00 3.20
N GLU A 62 -7.73 13.25 3.96
CA GLU A 62 -8.20 14.61 4.26
C GLU A 62 -7.15 15.40 5.05
N ASN A 63 -6.58 14.80 6.09
CA ASN A 63 -5.51 15.40 6.88
C ASN A 63 -4.27 15.73 6.03
N LEU A 64 -3.85 14.85 5.13
CA LEU A 64 -2.75 15.10 4.20
C LEU A 64 -3.05 16.27 3.26
N GLN A 65 -4.29 16.36 2.75
CA GLN A 65 -4.72 17.46 1.91
C GLN A 65 -4.72 18.79 2.66
N GLU A 66 -5.21 18.82 3.91
CA GLU A 66 -5.14 20.02 4.74
C GLU A 66 -3.71 20.50 4.99
N LEU A 67 -2.78 19.58 5.25
CA LEU A 67 -1.37 19.93 5.42
C LEU A 67 -0.81 20.57 4.16
N ARG A 68 -1.14 20.08 2.97
CA ARG A 68 -0.73 20.68 1.68
C ARG A 68 -1.33 22.07 1.49
N MET A 69 -2.62 22.24 1.81
CA MET A 69 -3.27 23.58 1.74
C MET A 69 -2.62 24.59 2.70
N LYS A 70 -2.05 24.12 3.81
CA LYS A 70 -1.26 24.94 4.75
C LYS A 70 0.19 25.13 4.31
N GLY A 71 0.56 24.73 3.07
CA GLY A 71 1.91 24.86 2.51
C GLY A 71 2.95 23.91 3.11
N LYS A 72 2.51 22.82 3.76
CA LYS A 72 3.45 21.81 4.28
C LYS A 72 3.88 20.87 3.17
N THR A 73 5.18 20.69 3.03
CA THR A 73 5.79 19.83 2.01
C THR A 73 6.20 18.46 2.52
N LYS A 74 6.07 18.22 3.83
CA LYS A 74 6.42 16.95 4.47
C LYS A 74 5.36 16.57 5.50
N ALA A 75 5.03 15.27 5.52
CA ALA A 75 4.14 14.69 6.52
C ALA A 75 4.66 13.33 6.97
N ILE A 76 4.31 12.92 8.17
CA ILE A 76 4.56 11.57 8.69
C ILE A 76 3.20 10.97 9.02
N LEU A 77 2.94 9.77 8.49
CA LEU A 77 1.76 9.00 8.80
C LEU A 77 2.15 7.82 9.69
N ILE A 78 1.55 7.75 10.86
CA ILE A 78 1.77 6.65 11.82
C ILE A 78 0.49 5.82 11.90
N SER A 79 0.60 4.55 11.56
CA SER A 79 -0.53 3.62 11.57
C SER A 79 -0.06 2.20 11.89
N ALA A 80 -0.91 1.37 12.47
CA ALA A 80 -0.61 -0.01 12.79
C ALA A 80 -0.27 -0.84 11.55
N THR A 81 0.31 -2.03 11.74
CA THR A 81 0.50 -2.99 10.64
C THR A 81 -0.86 -3.52 10.16
N GLY A 82 -0.98 -3.81 8.88
CA GLY A 82 -2.22 -4.35 8.31
C GLY A 82 -3.33 -3.33 8.02
N THR A 83 -3.14 -2.03 8.29
CA THR A 83 -4.14 -0.98 8.06
C THR A 83 -4.23 -0.49 6.61
N GLY A 84 -3.48 -1.12 5.70
CA GLY A 84 -3.50 -0.74 4.28
C GLY A 84 -2.71 0.54 3.96
N LYS A 85 -1.58 0.80 4.66
CA LYS A 85 -0.72 1.97 4.43
C LYS A 85 -0.28 2.13 2.96
N THR A 86 0.04 1.02 2.30
CA THR A 86 0.44 1.03 0.89
C THR A 86 -0.70 1.50 -0.01
N PHE A 87 -1.92 1.02 0.24
CA PHE A 87 -3.12 1.48 -0.47
C PHE A 87 -3.39 2.96 -0.21
N LEU A 88 -3.26 3.40 1.05
CA LEU A 88 -3.37 4.81 1.41
C LEU A 88 -2.37 5.67 0.63
N SER A 89 -1.12 5.21 0.53
CA SER A 89 -0.08 5.92 -0.26
C SER A 89 -0.46 5.99 -1.74
N ALA A 90 -1.00 4.92 -2.31
CA ALA A 90 -1.45 4.91 -3.70
C ALA A 90 -2.64 5.86 -3.92
N PHE A 91 -3.64 5.86 -3.02
CA PHE A 91 -4.75 6.82 -3.10
C PHE A 91 -4.29 8.27 -3.00
N ASP A 92 -3.32 8.56 -2.12
CA ASP A 92 -2.80 9.90 -1.94
C ASP A 92 -2.04 10.36 -3.20
N VAL A 93 -1.22 9.50 -3.77
CA VAL A 93 -0.52 9.76 -5.04
C VAL A 93 -1.51 9.96 -6.19
N GLY A 94 -2.57 9.16 -6.26
CA GLY A 94 -3.62 9.34 -7.26
C GLY A 94 -4.35 10.69 -7.14
N LYS A 95 -4.52 11.21 -5.92
CA LYS A 95 -5.10 12.55 -5.70
C LYS A 95 -4.16 13.69 -6.06
N VAL A 96 -2.86 13.50 -5.82
CA VAL A 96 -1.82 14.52 -6.10
C VAL A 96 -1.44 14.55 -7.57
N ASP A 97 -1.48 13.40 -8.23
CA ASP A 97 -1.07 13.16 -9.62
C ASP A 97 0.30 13.77 -9.95
N PRO A 98 1.37 13.33 -9.27
CA PRO A 98 2.70 13.88 -9.48
C PRO A 98 3.23 13.58 -10.89
N GLN A 99 4.15 14.40 -11.40
CA GLN A 99 4.83 14.13 -12.66
C GLN A 99 5.75 12.90 -12.51
N ARG A 100 6.49 12.83 -11.39
CA ARG A 100 7.34 11.68 -11.06
C ARG A 100 7.30 11.39 -9.56
N CYS A 101 6.97 10.15 -9.23
CA CYS A 101 6.90 9.64 -7.86
C CYS A 101 8.03 8.66 -7.57
N LEU A 102 8.72 8.82 -6.44
CA LEU A 102 9.69 7.88 -5.92
C LEU A 102 9.14 7.19 -4.68
N TYR A 103 9.07 5.86 -4.72
CA TYR A 103 8.74 5.03 -3.56
C TYR A 103 9.98 4.31 -3.07
N LEU A 104 10.36 4.51 -1.80
CA LEU A 104 11.52 3.90 -1.18
C LEU A 104 11.11 2.85 -0.14
N ALA A 105 11.70 1.68 -0.20
CA ALA A 105 11.56 0.65 0.83
C ALA A 105 12.91 0.02 1.14
N HIS A 106 13.05 -0.60 2.31
CA HIS A 106 14.30 -1.25 2.69
C HIS A 106 14.41 -2.70 2.19
N ARG A 107 13.31 -3.34 1.81
CA ARG A 107 13.27 -4.73 1.32
C ARG A 107 12.61 -4.82 -0.04
N GLU A 108 13.22 -5.57 -0.95
CA GLU A 108 12.71 -5.79 -2.30
C GLU A 108 11.31 -6.41 -2.32
N GLN A 109 11.01 -7.34 -1.41
CA GLN A 109 9.68 -7.96 -1.33
C GLN A 109 8.58 -6.95 -1.00
N ILE A 110 8.88 -5.97 -0.12
CA ILE A 110 7.93 -4.88 0.20
C ILE A 110 7.77 -4.00 -1.04
N LEU A 111 8.85 -3.69 -1.72
CA LEU A 111 8.88 -2.86 -2.92
C LEU A 111 7.98 -3.44 -4.02
N ILE A 112 8.16 -4.73 -4.34
CA ILE A 112 7.38 -5.41 -5.39
C ILE A 112 5.89 -5.39 -5.05
N ARG A 113 5.52 -5.77 -3.82
CA ARG A 113 4.12 -5.74 -3.37
C ARG A 113 3.52 -4.34 -3.38
N SER A 114 4.32 -3.33 -3.06
CA SER A 114 3.87 -1.94 -3.12
C SER A 114 3.63 -1.49 -4.56
N ALA A 115 4.51 -1.85 -5.48
CA ALA A 115 4.33 -1.57 -6.90
C ALA A 115 3.05 -2.23 -7.46
N GLU A 116 2.78 -3.50 -7.11
CA GLU A 116 1.55 -4.20 -7.46
C GLU A 116 0.31 -3.50 -6.90
N SER A 117 0.35 -3.06 -5.62
CA SER A 117 -0.75 -2.32 -5.00
C SER A 117 -1.02 -0.99 -5.71
N PHE A 118 0.03 -0.26 -6.09
CA PHE A 118 -0.08 0.99 -6.86
C PHE A 118 -0.68 0.74 -8.23
N LYS A 119 -0.20 -0.30 -8.93
CA LYS A 119 -0.73 -0.71 -10.22
C LYS A 119 -2.24 -0.98 -10.14
N THR A 120 -2.67 -1.68 -9.11
CA THR A 120 -4.08 -2.04 -8.91
C THR A 120 -4.95 -0.84 -8.54
N VAL A 121 -4.47 0.04 -7.64
CA VAL A 121 -5.25 1.20 -7.15
C VAL A 121 -5.35 2.31 -8.20
N LEU A 122 -4.29 2.52 -8.97
CA LEU A 122 -4.18 3.61 -9.94
C LEU A 122 -4.44 3.17 -11.39
N ASP A 123 -4.73 1.88 -11.59
CA ASP A 123 -4.95 1.27 -12.93
C ASP A 123 -3.79 1.56 -13.90
N LEU A 124 -2.53 1.33 -13.42
CA LEU A 124 -1.33 1.68 -14.16
C LEU A 124 -0.91 0.56 -15.12
N ASP A 125 -0.39 0.95 -16.26
CA ASP A 125 0.27 0.06 -17.20
C ASP A 125 1.70 -0.31 -16.75
N ASP A 126 2.23 -1.45 -17.24
CA ASP A 126 3.62 -1.88 -16.97
C ASP A 126 4.66 -0.84 -17.38
N GLY A 127 4.34 0.01 -18.36
CA GLY A 127 5.21 1.08 -18.85
C GLY A 127 5.35 2.27 -17.89
N GLU A 128 4.46 2.43 -16.92
CA GLU A 128 4.47 3.55 -15.98
C GLU A 128 5.24 3.26 -14.70
N ILE A 129 5.49 1.98 -14.39
CA ILE A 129 6.20 1.53 -13.19
C ILE A 129 7.61 1.09 -13.55
N GLY A 130 8.58 1.61 -12.81
CA GLY A 130 9.97 1.21 -12.87
C GLY A 130 10.46 0.68 -11.53
N ILE A 131 11.26 -0.38 -11.57
CA ILE A 131 11.86 -0.99 -10.37
C ILE A 131 13.37 -0.82 -10.41
N LEU A 132 13.92 -0.23 -9.35
CA LEU A 132 15.35 -0.08 -9.13
C LEU A 132 15.77 -0.91 -7.90
N SER A 133 16.08 -2.19 -8.11
CA SER A 133 16.52 -3.11 -7.07
C SER A 133 17.37 -4.23 -7.65
N GLY A 134 18.48 -4.56 -7.00
CA GLY A 134 19.37 -5.61 -7.45
C GLY A 134 19.86 -5.40 -8.89
N ASN A 135 19.44 -6.29 -9.78
CA ASN A 135 19.78 -6.24 -11.21
C ASN A 135 18.80 -5.44 -12.06
N LYS A 136 17.61 -5.09 -11.52
CA LYS A 136 16.60 -4.29 -12.20
C LYS A 136 16.97 -2.80 -12.12
N LYS A 137 16.98 -2.12 -13.26
CA LYS A 137 17.36 -0.70 -13.38
C LYS A 137 16.39 0.04 -14.28
N GLU A 138 15.13 0.06 -13.89
CA GLU A 138 14.06 0.75 -14.61
C GLU A 138 13.72 2.03 -13.83
N PHE A 139 14.38 3.14 -14.15
CA PHE A 139 14.22 4.39 -13.40
C PHE A 139 13.66 5.57 -14.24
N ASP A 140 13.43 5.35 -15.53
CA ASP A 140 12.84 6.37 -16.41
C ASP A 140 11.33 6.12 -16.57
N ARG A 141 10.62 6.12 -15.44
CA ARG A 141 9.18 5.89 -15.37
C ARG A 141 8.52 6.91 -14.45
N LYS A 142 7.22 7.14 -14.63
CA LYS A 142 6.43 8.03 -13.76
C LYS A 142 6.49 7.60 -12.30
N PHE A 143 6.37 6.30 -12.04
CA PHE A 143 6.45 5.71 -10.70
C PHE A 143 7.71 4.87 -10.58
N THR A 144 8.70 5.34 -9.85
CA THR A 144 9.95 4.63 -9.59
C THR A 144 9.94 4.04 -8.19
N PHE A 145 10.03 2.72 -8.11
CA PHE A 145 10.12 1.96 -6.86
C PHE A 145 11.57 1.54 -6.65
N SER A 146 12.20 1.96 -5.56
CA SER A 146 13.60 1.63 -5.28
C SER A 146 13.81 1.11 -3.87
N THR A 147 14.72 0.16 -3.72
CA THR A 147 15.27 -0.11 -2.39
C THR A 147 16.21 1.02 -1.99
N ILE A 148 16.22 1.37 -0.70
CA ILE A 148 17.13 2.39 -0.16
C ILE A 148 18.58 2.05 -0.52
N GLN A 149 18.97 0.77 -0.41
CA GLN A 149 20.32 0.30 -0.73
C GLN A 149 20.66 0.54 -2.21
N SER A 150 19.73 0.31 -3.12
CA SER A 150 19.97 0.55 -4.55
C SER A 150 20.03 2.04 -4.86
N MET A 151 19.19 2.85 -4.21
CA MET A 151 19.15 4.30 -4.45
C MET A 151 20.42 5.00 -3.99
N VAL A 152 20.98 4.65 -2.84
CA VAL A 152 22.19 5.30 -2.28
C VAL A 152 23.49 4.90 -2.99
N LEU A 153 23.48 3.94 -3.91
CA LEU A 153 24.66 3.67 -4.73
C LEU A 153 24.97 4.90 -5.57
N GLU A 154 26.20 5.41 -5.48
CA GLU A 154 26.66 6.62 -6.15
C GLU A 154 26.31 6.65 -7.65
N LYS A 155 26.50 5.53 -8.34
CA LYS A 155 26.15 5.38 -9.75
C LYS A 155 24.66 5.55 -10.07
N ASN A 156 23.78 5.20 -9.12
CA ASN A 156 22.32 5.35 -9.29
C ASN A 156 21.89 6.75 -8.83
N LEU A 157 22.43 7.21 -7.70
CA LEU A 157 22.10 8.54 -7.17
C LEU A 157 22.48 9.65 -8.17
N ASN A 158 23.64 9.53 -8.82
CA ASN A 158 24.11 10.49 -9.82
C ASN A 158 23.32 10.44 -11.14
N THR A 159 22.42 9.49 -11.31
CA THR A 159 21.51 9.42 -12.48
C THR A 159 20.34 10.39 -12.34
N PHE A 160 20.01 10.79 -11.11
CA PHE A 160 18.88 11.63 -10.81
C PHE A 160 19.30 13.06 -10.45
N ASP A 161 18.56 14.04 -10.93
CA ASP A 161 18.60 15.40 -10.38
C ASP A 161 17.71 15.44 -9.12
N PRO A 162 18.07 16.20 -8.06
CA PRO A 162 17.22 16.38 -6.89
C PRO A 162 15.79 16.86 -7.18
N SER A 163 15.56 17.48 -8.32
CA SER A 163 14.26 17.97 -8.81
C SER A 163 13.50 16.96 -9.67
N ASP A 164 14.06 15.77 -9.95
CA ASP A 164 13.42 14.77 -10.82
C ASP A 164 12.14 14.19 -10.22
N PHE A 165 12.03 14.19 -8.90
CA PHE A 165 10.87 13.66 -8.19
C PHE A 165 10.15 14.77 -7.43
N ASP A 166 8.92 14.99 -7.76
CA ASP A 166 8.03 15.93 -7.09
C ASP A 166 7.19 15.29 -5.96
N TYR A 167 7.24 13.96 -5.85
CA TYR A 167 6.62 13.20 -4.78
C TYR A 167 7.50 12.04 -4.30
N ILE A 168 7.76 11.95 -2.99
CA ILE A 168 8.61 10.90 -2.41
C ILE A 168 7.91 10.25 -1.23
N ILE A 169 7.86 8.91 -1.23
CA ILE A 169 7.33 8.06 -0.17
C ILE A 169 8.47 7.21 0.39
N ILE A 170 8.59 7.15 1.72
CA ILE A 170 9.64 6.40 2.41
C ILE A 170 9.01 5.49 3.47
#